data_262c591c9cfabbb0f91dd108fd882280
#
_entry.id   262c591c9cfabbb0f91dd108fd882280
#
_cell.length_a   1.000
_cell.length_b   1.000
_cell.length_c   1.000
_cell.angle_alpha   90.00
_cell.angle_beta   90.00
_cell.angle_gamma   90.00
#
_symmetry.space_group_name_H-M   'P 1'
#
loop_
_entity.id
_entity.type
_entity.pdbx_description
1 polymer ?
#
loop_
_entity_poly.entity_id
_entity_poly.type
_entity_poly.pdbx_seq_one_letter_code
_entity_poly.pdbx_strand_id
1 'polypeptide(L)'
;MEVIAWVVASGSVTESMSAGIVRLLFKKGDRQDVKNYRPVTLINADYKLISGCVAARLSAVLPDLIHMDQTGVPGRRVSDGIHMVSDTIEYCEREGVCGAIVSLDQEKCFDRVDHEFMFKVLGKYGFGPVFIGLVRSFYAGATSRVLVNGKFSDEIQLGRGVRQGDPPSSLLFVLTAEVLAS
;
A
#
# COMPACT_ATOMS: atom_id res chain seq x y z
N MET A 1 2.59 10.85 22.36
CA MET A 1 3.89 10.14 22.56
C MET A 1 3.70 8.81 23.31
N GLU A 2 2.94 8.77 24.38
CA GLU A 2 2.72 7.57 25.21
C GLU A 2 2.10 6.38 24.44
N VAL A 3 1.09 6.62 23.59
CA VAL A 3 0.41 5.55 22.82
C VAL A 3 1.36 4.89 21.81
N ILE A 4 2.21 5.66 21.12
CA ILE A 4 3.20 5.08 20.20
C ILE A 4 4.24 4.25 20.97
N ALA A 5 4.71 4.77 22.11
CA ALA A 5 5.63 4.04 22.97
C ALA A 5 5.00 2.73 23.48
N TRP A 6 3.73 2.76 23.83
CA TRP A 6 2.98 1.57 24.25
C TRP A 6 2.86 0.55 23.11
N VAL A 7 2.47 0.97 21.89
CA VAL A 7 2.38 0.08 20.73
C VAL A 7 3.73 -0.56 20.41
N VAL A 8 4.81 0.23 20.46
CA VAL A 8 6.17 -0.29 20.24
C VAL A 8 6.56 -1.29 21.33
N ALA A 9 6.24 -1.00 22.60
CA ALA A 9 6.59 -1.86 23.74
C ALA A 9 5.74 -3.15 23.79
N SER A 10 4.42 -3.04 23.49
CA SER A 10 3.50 -4.19 23.51
C SER A 10 3.60 -5.05 22.24
N GLY A 11 4.11 -4.49 21.13
CA GLY A 11 4.13 -5.13 19.81
C GLY A 11 2.74 -5.34 19.20
N SER A 12 1.70 -4.67 19.74
CA SER A 12 0.31 -4.83 19.31
C SER A 12 -0.44 -3.50 19.34
N VAL A 13 -1.45 -3.37 18.50
CA VAL A 13 -2.46 -2.30 18.57
C VAL A 13 -3.69 -2.85 19.32
N THR A 14 -4.54 -1.95 19.81
CA THR A 14 -5.80 -2.37 20.47
C THR A 14 -6.76 -2.96 19.43
N GLU A 15 -7.71 -3.79 19.88
CA GLU A 15 -8.74 -4.37 19.02
C GLU A 15 -9.51 -3.30 18.22
N SER A 16 -9.87 -2.18 18.88
CA SER A 16 -10.53 -1.07 18.20
C SER A 16 -9.68 -0.41 17.11
N MET A 17 -8.35 -0.41 17.24
CA MET A 17 -7.42 0.09 16.25
C MET A 17 -7.21 -0.91 15.10
N SER A 18 -7.29 -2.21 15.37
CA SER A 18 -7.11 -3.27 14.37
C SER A 18 -8.34 -3.46 13.48
N ALA A 19 -9.53 -3.11 13.98
CA ALA A 19 -10.79 -3.25 13.28
C ALA A 19 -10.99 -2.18 12.20
N GLY A 20 -11.47 -2.60 11.03
CA GLY A 20 -11.80 -1.72 9.91
C GLY A 20 -13.25 -1.90 9.43
N ILE A 21 -13.81 -0.85 8.84
CA ILE A 21 -15.12 -0.91 8.16
C ILE A 21 -14.90 -0.65 6.68
N VAL A 22 -15.17 -1.64 5.85
CA VAL A 22 -15.06 -1.54 4.40
C VAL A 22 -16.34 -0.95 3.81
N ARG A 23 -16.20 0.17 3.09
CA ARG A 23 -17.26 0.76 2.25
C ARG A 23 -16.91 0.52 0.79
N LEU A 24 -17.93 0.13 0.02
CA LEU A 24 -17.81 -0.05 -1.40
C LEU A 24 -18.12 1.26 -2.14
N LEU A 25 -17.12 1.80 -2.84
CA LEU A 25 -17.26 3.00 -3.66
C LEU A 25 -17.36 2.60 -5.14
N PHE A 26 -18.45 3.00 -5.80
CA PHE A 26 -18.62 2.76 -7.22
C PHE A 26 -17.51 3.45 -8.04
N LYS A 27 -16.89 2.72 -8.96
CA LYS A 27 -15.83 3.22 -9.84
C LYS A 27 -16.34 3.54 -11.25
N LYS A 28 -16.85 2.54 -11.95
CA LYS A 28 -17.37 2.62 -13.33
C LYS A 28 -18.03 1.31 -13.75
N GLY A 29 -18.80 1.31 -14.83
CA GLY A 29 -19.41 0.11 -15.40
C GLY A 29 -20.80 -0.16 -14.86
N ASP A 30 -21.21 -1.41 -14.81
CA ASP A 30 -22.49 -1.83 -14.28
C ASP A 30 -22.50 -1.76 -12.75
N ARG A 31 -23.49 -1.07 -12.18
CA ARG A 31 -23.68 -0.95 -10.73
C ARG A 31 -24.10 -2.25 -10.05
N GLN A 32 -24.58 -3.22 -10.80
CA GLN A 32 -24.96 -4.53 -10.26
C GLN A 32 -23.76 -5.47 -10.13
N ASP A 33 -22.63 -5.17 -10.79
CA ASP A 33 -21.40 -5.96 -10.65
C ASP A 33 -20.52 -5.38 -9.54
N VAL A 34 -20.30 -6.18 -8.49
CA VAL A 34 -19.47 -5.81 -7.34
C VAL A 34 -17.99 -5.56 -7.73
N LYS A 35 -17.52 -6.11 -8.84
CA LYS A 35 -16.17 -5.85 -9.37
C LYS A 35 -15.94 -4.40 -9.77
N ASN A 36 -17.03 -3.67 -10.02
CA ASN A 36 -17.01 -2.26 -10.38
C ASN A 36 -16.93 -1.32 -9.17
N TYR A 37 -16.76 -1.86 -7.97
CA TYR A 37 -16.62 -1.10 -6.73
C TYR A 37 -15.19 -1.21 -6.19
N ARG A 38 -14.74 -0.11 -5.57
CA ARG A 38 -13.48 -0.07 -4.82
C ARG A 38 -13.79 -0.24 -3.33
N PRO A 39 -13.16 -1.20 -2.64
CA PRO A 39 -13.23 -1.26 -1.19
C PRO A 39 -12.37 -0.16 -0.59
N VAL A 40 -12.95 0.70 0.24
CA VAL A 40 -12.21 1.69 1.03
C VAL A 40 -12.45 1.39 2.50
N THR A 41 -11.38 1.26 3.25
CA THR A 41 -11.43 0.92 4.67
C THR A 41 -11.48 2.19 5.51
N LEU A 42 -12.53 2.33 6.30
CA LEU A 42 -12.64 3.32 7.37
C LEU A 42 -11.95 2.74 8.61
N ILE A 43 -10.98 3.45 9.13
CA ILE A 43 -10.15 3.06 10.27
C ILE A 43 -10.24 4.15 11.33
N ASN A 44 -10.11 3.81 12.59
CA ASN A 44 -10.19 4.74 13.70
C ASN A 44 -9.14 5.87 13.61
N ALA A 45 -9.50 7.03 14.13
CA ALA A 45 -8.66 8.22 14.04
C ALA A 45 -7.35 8.11 14.84
N ASP A 46 -7.41 7.48 16.02
CA ASP A 46 -6.24 7.20 16.86
C ASP A 46 -5.23 6.27 16.14
N TYR A 47 -5.71 5.22 15.48
CA TYR A 47 -4.87 4.40 14.62
C TYR A 47 -4.25 5.23 13.48
N LYS A 48 -5.04 6.07 12.81
CA LYS A 48 -4.54 6.92 11.70
C LYS A 48 -3.46 7.90 12.15
N LEU A 49 -3.49 8.38 13.38
CA LEU A 49 -2.43 9.22 13.92
C LEU A 49 -1.11 8.45 14.02
N ILE A 50 -1.15 7.22 14.53
CA ILE A 50 0.05 6.37 14.66
C ILE A 50 0.57 5.95 13.28
N SER A 51 -0.31 5.41 12.44
CA SER A 51 0.06 4.97 11.10
C SER A 51 0.52 6.14 10.22
N GLY A 52 -0.05 7.34 10.40
CA GLY A 52 0.40 8.57 9.77
C GLY A 52 1.83 8.97 10.15
N CYS A 53 2.21 8.81 11.42
CA CYS A 53 3.59 9.03 11.85
C CYS A 53 4.56 8.03 11.17
N VAL A 54 4.15 6.77 11.02
CA VAL A 54 4.93 5.76 10.30
C VAL A 54 5.04 6.11 8.82
N ALA A 55 3.93 6.51 8.20
CA ALA A 55 3.91 6.95 6.81
C ALA A 55 4.83 8.15 6.56
N ALA A 56 4.82 9.15 7.44
CA ALA A 56 5.68 10.32 7.32
C ALA A 56 7.18 9.95 7.37
N ARG A 57 7.56 9.06 8.28
CA ARG A 57 8.94 8.56 8.37
C ARG A 57 9.33 7.74 7.15
N LEU A 58 8.43 6.89 6.66
CA LEU A 58 8.66 6.08 5.48
C LEU A 58 8.79 6.96 4.23
N SER A 59 7.93 7.98 4.09
CA SER A 59 7.97 8.95 2.99
C SER A 59 9.31 9.67 2.89
N ALA A 60 9.96 9.94 4.02
CA ALA A 60 11.23 10.66 4.05
C ALA A 60 12.41 9.84 3.49
N VAL A 61 12.36 8.51 3.60
CA VAL A 61 13.46 7.63 3.17
C VAL A 61 13.19 6.91 1.85
N LEU A 62 11.93 6.85 1.41
CA LEU A 62 11.56 6.14 0.19
C LEU A 62 12.29 6.64 -1.08
N PRO A 63 12.46 7.96 -1.30
CA PRO A 63 13.14 8.45 -2.51
C PRO A 63 14.56 7.92 -2.68
N ASP A 64 15.25 7.59 -1.57
CA ASP A 64 16.62 7.07 -1.56
C ASP A 64 16.68 5.54 -1.72
N LEU A 65 15.56 4.84 -1.49
CA LEU A 65 15.48 3.38 -1.54
C LEU A 65 14.92 2.84 -2.84
N ILE A 66 14.10 3.62 -3.52
CA ILE A 66 13.30 3.20 -4.68
C ILE A 66 13.91 3.75 -5.96
N HIS A 67 14.03 2.90 -6.98
CA HIS A 67 14.58 3.29 -8.28
C HIS A 67 13.87 4.53 -8.84
N MET A 68 14.61 5.36 -9.58
CA MET A 68 14.13 6.65 -10.07
C MET A 68 12.92 6.53 -11.01
N ASP A 69 12.77 5.41 -11.71
CA ASP A 69 11.66 5.18 -12.65
C ASP A 69 10.32 4.90 -11.97
N GLN A 70 10.33 4.57 -10.67
CA GLN A 70 9.11 4.36 -9.90
C GLN A 70 8.48 5.70 -9.50
N THR A 71 7.40 6.08 -10.17
CA THR A 71 6.71 7.37 -9.96
C THR A 71 5.76 7.38 -8.76
N GLY A 72 5.48 6.23 -8.14
CA GLY A 72 4.62 6.10 -6.96
C GLY A 72 5.25 6.59 -5.63
N VAL A 73 6.38 7.29 -5.70
CA VAL A 73 7.14 7.79 -4.55
C VAL A 73 6.81 9.27 -4.30
N PRO A 74 6.70 9.72 -3.04
CA PRO A 74 6.47 11.11 -2.71
C PRO A 74 7.48 12.05 -3.38
N GLY A 75 6.98 13.14 -3.98
CA GLY A 75 7.81 14.12 -4.69
C GLY A 75 8.06 13.83 -6.16
N ARG A 76 7.78 12.63 -6.65
CA ARG A 76 7.86 12.25 -8.07
C ARG A 76 6.52 12.47 -8.78
N ARG A 77 6.55 12.68 -10.07
CA ARG A 77 5.35 12.95 -10.89
C ARG A 77 5.11 11.81 -11.87
N VAL A 78 3.85 11.45 -12.06
CA VAL A 78 3.44 10.46 -13.08
C VAL A 78 3.84 10.92 -14.50
N SER A 79 3.86 12.26 -14.74
CA SER A 79 4.34 12.83 -16.00
C SER A 79 5.76 12.41 -16.34
N ASP A 80 6.63 12.24 -15.34
CA ASP A 80 8.04 11.89 -15.57
C ASP A 80 8.14 10.48 -16.18
N GLY A 81 7.32 9.54 -15.69
CA GLY A 81 7.20 8.20 -16.30
C GLY A 81 6.64 8.23 -17.73
N ILE A 82 5.66 9.12 -18.00
CA ILE A 82 5.11 9.29 -19.36
C ILE A 82 6.19 9.82 -20.31
N HIS A 83 6.94 10.84 -19.90
CA HIS A 83 8.04 11.39 -20.70
C HIS A 83 9.11 10.34 -20.96
N MET A 84 9.53 9.59 -19.95
CA MET A 84 10.52 8.52 -20.10
C MET A 84 10.09 7.48 -21.15
N VAL A 85 8.84 7.05 -21.16
CA VAL A 85 8.32 6.13 -22.16
C VAL A 85 8.32 6.77 -23.54
N SER A 86 7.88 8.04 -23.67
CA SER A 86 7.86 8.76 -24.94
C SER A 86 9.26 8.96 -25.52
N ASP A 87 10.21 9.38 -24.68
CA ASP A 87 11.61 9.58 -25.06
C ASP A 87 12.27 8.26 -25.50
N THR A 88 11.92 7.15 -24.82
CA THR A 88 12.41 5.82 -25.21
C THR A 88 11.88 5.41 -26.58
N ILE A 89 10.61 5.66 -26.88
CA ILE A 89 10.02 5.39 -28.20
C ILE A 89 10.73 6.20 -29.28
N GLU A 90 10.86 7.51 -29.07
CA GLU A 90 11.53 8.42 -29.99
C GLU A 90 12.98 8.01 -30.24
N TYR A 91 13.71 7.63 -29.19
CA TYR A 91 15.07 7.12 -29.30
C TYR A 91 15.13 5.86 -30.18
N CYS A 92 14.25 4.87 -29.92
CA CYS A 92 14.22 3.64 -30.72
C CYS A 92 13.89 3.89 -32.19
N GLU A 93 12.95 4.78 -32.46
CA GLU A 93 12.61 5.17 -33.86
C GLU A 93 13.80 5.83 -34.58
N ARG A 94 14.47 6.77 -33.91
CA ARG A 94 15.62 7.49 -34.49
C ARG A 94 16.80 6.58 -34.75
N GLU A 95 17.11 5.67 -33.83
CA GLU A 95 18.28 4.78 -33.95
C GLU A 95 17.94 3.46 -34.70
N GLY A 96 16.70 3.28 -35.16
CA GLY A 96 16.27 2.06 -35.87
C GLY A 96 16.27 0.81 -34.98
N VAL A 97 16.12 0.98 -33.69
CA VAL A 97 16.08 -0.13 -32.73
C VAL A 97 14.67 -0.72 -32.70
N CYS A 98 14.56 -2.03 -33.02
CA CYS A 98 13.30 -2.75 -32.87
C CYS A 98 13.05 -3.11 -31.40
N GLY A 99 11.88 -2.77 -30.91
CA GLY A 99 11.48 -3.06 -29.53
C GLY A 99 9.97 -3.24 -29.38
N ALA A 100 9.54 -3.65 -28.21
CA ALA A 100 8.14 -3.71 -27.85
C ALA A 100 7.94 -3.17 -26.42
N ILE A 101 6.85 -2.44 -26.19
CA ILE A 101 6.45 -1.98 -24.86
C ILE A 101 5.38 -2.93 -24.35
N VAL A 102 5.63 -3.54 -23.19
CA VAL A 102 4.68 -4.42 -22.51
C VAL A 102 4.15 -3.71 -21.28
N SER A 103 2.84 -3.42 -21.26
CA SER A 103 2.15 -2.87 -20.09
C SER A 103 1.58 -4.01 -19.24
N LEU A 104 2.00 -4.09 -17.99
CA LEU A 104 1.52 -5.08 -17.03
C LEU A 104 0.67 -4.38 -15.97
N ASP A 105 -0.59 -4.81 -15.82
CA ASP A 105 -1.48 -4.34 -14.74
C ASP A 105 -1.69 -5.44 -13.71
N GLN A 106 -1.44 -5.12 -12.45
CA GLN A 106 -1.61 -6.06 -11.35
C GLN A 106 -3.02 -5.95 -10.76
N GLU A 107 -3.86 -6.96 -11.04
CA GLU A 107 -5.23 -7.01 -10.54
C GLU A 107 -5.26 -7.02 -9.00
N LYS A 108 -6.00 -6.05 -8.42
CA LYS A 108 -6.20 -5.92 -6.95
C LYS A 108 -4.88 -5.94 -6.18
N CYS A 109 -3.89 -5.23 -6.68
CA CYS A 109 -2.51 -5.26 -6.17
C CYS A 109 -2.42 -5.02 -4.65
N PHE A 110 -3.19 -4.05 -4.11
CA PHE A 110 -3.22 -3.77 -2.66
C PHE A 110 -3.75 -4.96 -1.84
N ASP A 111 -4.74 -5.68 -2.35
CA ASP A 111 -5.38 -6.79 -1.64
C ASP A 111 -4.52 -8.07 -1.67
N ARG A 112 -3.50 -8.13 -2.54
CA ARG A 112 -2.68 -9.32 -2.76
C ARG A 112 -1.31 -9.30 -2.09
N VAL A 113 -0.92 -8.20 -1.46
CA VAL A 113 0.36 -8.11 -0.73
C VAL A 113 0.41 -9.16 0.38
N ASP A 114 1.36 -10.07 0.32
CA ASP A 114 1.63 -11.02 1.40
C ASP A 114 2.36 -10.30 2.53
N HIS A 115 1.87 -10.44 3.77
CA HIS A 115 2.42 -9.72 4.91
C HIS A 115 3.85 -10.18 5.24
N GLU A 116 4.11 -11.49 5.22
CA GLU A 116 5.46 -11.99 5.53
C GLU A 116 6.48 -11.62 4.46
N PHE A 117 6.06 -11.61 3.19
CA PHE A 117 6.88 -11.09 2.10
C PHE A 117 7.21 -9.61 2.32
N MET A 118 6.21 -8.78 2.61
CA MET A 118 6.40 -7.36 2.91
C MET A 118 7.38 -7.13 4.06
N PHE A 119 7.29 -7.90 5.16
CA PHE A 119 8.23 -7.78 6.29
C PHE A 119 9.65 -8.20 5.91
N LYS A 120 9.81 -9.24 5.07
CA LYS A 120 11.12 -9.64 4.54
C LYS A 120 11.71 -8.54 3.65
N VAL A 121 10.89 -7.91 2.81
CA VAL A 121 11.31 -6.80 1.97
C VAL A 121 11.80 -5.62 2.82
N LEU A 122 11.04 -5.21 3.84
CA LEU A 122 11.48 -4.18 4.79
C LEU A 122 12.84 -4.51 5.40
N GLY A 123 13.06 -5.77 5.83
CA GLY A 123 14.33 -6.20 6.36
C GLY A 123 15.48 -6.10 5.33
N LYS A 124 15.22 -6.43 4.07
CA LYS A 124 16.20 -6.32 2.98
C LYS A 124 16.58 -4.88 2.65
N TYR A 125 15.63 -3.94 2.77
CA TYR A 125 15.88 -2.50 2.65
C TYR A 125 16.57 -1.88 3.88
N GLY A 126 16.91 -2.68 4.91
CA GLY A 126 17.64 -2.22 6.08
C GLY A 126 16.79 -1.60 7.17
N PHE A 127 15.45 -1.72 7.13
CA PHE A 127 14.60 -1.29 8.23
C PHE A 127 14.88 -2.13 9.48
N GLY A 128 15.07 -1.46 10.61
CA GLY A 128 15.39 -2.12 11.87
C GLY A 128 14.19 -2.89 12.47
N PRO A 129 14.48 -3.84 13.40
CA PRO A 129 13.45 -4.72 13.97
C PRO A 129 12.31 -3.98 14.69
N VAL A 130 12.60 -2.83 15.29
CA VAL A 130 11.58 -2.00 15.96
C VAL A 130 10.57 -1.46 14.95
N PHE A 131 11.04 -0.96 13.81
CA PHE A 131 10.16 -0.46 12.75
C PHE A 131 9.32 -1.60 12.14
N ILE A 132 9.96 -2.72 11.81
CA ILE A 132 9.27 -3.90 11.27
C ILE A 132 8.25 -4.43 12.27
N GLY A 133 8.58 -4.49 13.56
CA GLY A 133 7.67 -4.88 14.62
C GLY A 133 6.45 -3.96 14.73
N LEU A 134 6.67 -2.64 14.60
CA LEU A 134 5.59 -1.66 14.59
C LEU A 134 4.67 -1.84 13.37
N VAL A 135 5.23 -2.02 12.16
CA VAL A 135 4.43 -2.30 10.97
C VAL A 135 3.68 -3.63 11.11
N ARG A 136 4.34 -4.67 11.64
CA ARG A 136 3.73 -5.97 11.90
C ARG A 136 2.53 -5.86 12.86
N SER A 137 2.60 -5.00 13.88
CA SER A 137 1.50 -4.80 14.83
C SER A 137 0.22 -4.24 14.16
N PHE A 138 0.34 -3.55 13.04
CA PHE A 138 -0.82 -3.02 12.30
C PHE A 138 -1.62 -4.11 11.57
N TYR A 139 -0.99 -5.22 11.27
CA TYR A 139 -1.60 -6.34 10.53
C TYR A 139 -1.88 -7.55 11.44
N ALA A 140 -1.25 -7.62 12.62
CA ALA A 140 -1.49 -8.69 13.59
C ALA A 140 -2.93 -8.61 14.12
N GLY A 141 -3.72 -9.67 13.87
CA GLY A 141 -5.13 -9.72 14.29
C GLY A 141 -6.04 -8.69 13.62
N ALA A 142 -5.62 -8.15 12.48
CA ALA A 142 -6.40 -7.16 11.76
C ALA A 142 -7.69 -7.74 11.21
N THR A 143 -8.82 -7.07 11.45
CA THR A 143 -10.15 -7.47 11.02
C THR A 143 -10.85 -6.40 10.21
N SER A 144 -11.85 -6.79 9.46
CA SER A 144 -12.74 -5.87 8.76
C SER A 144 -14.17 -6.40 8.68
N ARG A 145 -15.13 -5.47 8.65
CA ARG A 145 -16.53 -5.76 8.32
C ARG A 145 -16.95 -4.95 7.11
N VAL A 146 -17.70 -5.53 6.20
CA VAL A 146 -18.23 -4.82 5.04
C VAL A 146 -19.57 -4.18 5.41
N LEU A 147 -19.71 -2.89 5.11
CA LEU A 147 -20.95 -2.15 5.34
C LEU A 147 -21.67 -1.92 4.01
N VAL A 148 -22.82 -2.58 3.82
CA VAL A 148 -23.69 -2.47 2.65
C VAL A 148 -25.12 -2.20 3.10
N ASN A 149 -25.76 -1.16 2.55
CA ASN A 149 -27.14 -0.79 2.84
C ASN A 149 -27.47 -0.68 4.35
N GLY A 150 -26.54 -0.14 5.13
CA GLY A 150 -26.72 0.03 6.59
C GLY A 150 -26.53 -1.24 7.41
N LYS A 151 -26.18 -2.38 6.81
CA LYS A 151 -25.94 -3.65 7.48
C LYS A 151 -24.46 -4.03 7.42
N PHE A 152 -23.94 -4.56 8.53
CA PHE A 152 -22.58 -5.10 8.60
C PHE A 152 -22.58 -6.58 8.26
N SER A 153 -21.53 -7.02 7.57
CA SER A 153 -21.18 -8.43 7.45
C SER A 153 -20.66 -8.98 8.76
N ASP A 154 -20.47 -10.30 8.82
CA ASP A 154 -19.61 -10.92 9.82
C ASP A 154 -18.19 -10.36 9.73
N GLU A 155 -17.44 -10.55 10.80
CA GLU A 155 -16.05 -10.12 10.89
C GLU A 155 -15.16 -11.02 10.02
N ILE A 156 -14.29 -10.38 9.23
CA ILE A 156 -13.38 -11.03 8.30
C ILE A 156 -11.95 -10.78 8.79
N GLN A 157 -11.19 -11.84 9.04
CA GLN A 157 -9.77 -11.76 9.36
C GLN A 157 -8.96 -11.41 8.11
N LEU A 158 -8.04 -10.45 8.23
CA LEU A 158 -7.20 -10.01 7.14
C LEU A 158 -5.86 -10.75 7.17
N GLY A 159 -5.73 -11.82 6.37
CA GLY A 159 -4.51 -12.61 6.25
C GLY A 159 -3.50 -12.09 5.22
N ARG A 160 -3.88 -11.11 4.40
CA ARG A 160 -3.05 -10.45 3.38
C ARG A 160 -3.62 -9.11 2.99
N GLY A 161 -2.88 -8.39 2.18
CA GLY A 161 -3.25 -7.08 1.63
C GLY A 161 -2.88 -5.93 2.54
N VAL A 162 -2.72 -4.75 1.93
CA VAL A 162 -2.57 -3.47 2.64
C VAL A 162 -3.88 -2.70 2.55
N ARG A 163 -4.27 -2.05 3.65
CA ARG A 163 -5.60 -1.42 3.75
C ARG A 163 -5.72 -0.20 2.86
N GLN A 164 -6.68 -0.17 1.94
CA GLN A 164 -6.99 1.04 1.17
C GLN A 164 -7.60 2.11 2.08
N GLY A 165 -6.88 3.22 2.26
CA GLY A 165 -7.26 4.31 3.17
C GLY A 165 -6.39 4.43 4.42
N ASP A 166 -5.43 3.52 4.61
CA ASP A 166 -4.40 3.63 5.64
C ASP A 166 -3.18 4.39 5.10
N PRO A 167 -2.69 5.42 5.79
CA PRO A 167 -1.58 6.27 5.33
C PRO A 167 -0.33 5.54 4.82
N PRO A 168 0.23 4.50 5.49
CA PRO A 168 1.43 3.82 5.03
C PRO A 168 1.20 2.81 3.90
N SER A 169 -0.05 2.45 3.59
CA SER A 169 -0.35 1.33 2.68
C SER A 169 0.22 1.52 1.28
N SER A 170 0.12 2.71 0.70
CA SER A 170 0.69 2.99 -0.63
C SER A 170 2.21 2.90 -0.64
N LEU A 171 2.85 3.37 0.42
CA LEU A 171 4.31 3.37 0.56
C LEU A 171 4.85 1.95 0.77
N LEU A 172 4.17 1.15 1.60
CA LEU A 172 4.49 -0.26 1.80
C LEU A 172 4.28 -1.07 0.51
N PHE A 173 3.22 -0.74 -0.24
CA PHE A 173 2.98 -1.36 -1.54
C PHE A 173 4.11 -1.04 -2.52
N VAL A 174 4.54 0.22 -2.65
CA VAL A 174 5.64 0.64 -3.54
C VAL A 174 6.91 -0.12 -3.20
N LEU A 175 7.28 -0.23 -1.91
CA LEU A 175 8.45 -1.02 -1.49
C LEU A 175 8.36 -2.49 -1.89
N THR A 176 7.19 -3.10 -1.76
CA THR A 176 7.00 -4.52 -2.13
C THR A 176 6.99 -4.71 -3.65
N ALA A 177 6.45 -3.76 -4.40
CA ALA A 177 6.39 -3.80 -5.85
C ALA A 177 7.77 -3.57 -6.50
N GLU A 178 8.63 -2.79 -5.87
CA GLU A 178 9.98 -2.50 -6.36
C GLU A 178 10.83 -3.76 -6.59
N VAL A 179 10.61 -4.79 -5.76
CA VAL A 179 11.30 -6.09 -5.93
C VAL A 179 10.94 -6.78 -7.26
N LEU A 180 9.84 -6.40 -7.91
CA LEU A 180 9.47 -6.91 -9.23
C LEU A 180 10.13 -6.11 -10.36
N ALA A 181 10.60 -4.89 -10.09
CA ALA A 181 11.21 -4.00 -11.06
C ALA A 181 12.76 -4.07 -11.02
N SER A 182 13.32 -4.61 -9.96
CA SER A 182 14.77 -4.84 -9.76
C SER A 182 15.16 -6.27 -10.15
#